data_2be0bdee6bf2d7e3a424c623647a666f
#
_entry.id   2be0bdee6bf2d7e3a424c623647a666f
#
_cell.length_a   1.000
_cell.length_b   1.000
_cell.length_c   1.000
_cell.angle_alpha   90.00
_cell.angle_beta   90.00
_cell.angle_gamma   90.00
#
_symmetry.space_group_name_H-M   'P 1'
#
loop_
_entity.id
_entity.type
_entity.pdbx_description
1 polymer ?
#
loop_
_entity_poly.entity_id
_entity_poly.type
_entity_poly.pdbx_seq_one_letter_code
_entity_poly.pdbx_strand_id
1 'polypeptide(L)'
;MCGIAGIMDLSLERVPLLARSLGVMNSLQQHRGPDGEGAWAHPSGGVGFGHRRLSIIDLATGQQPMRDQAGNWVTYNGEIYNYLELREELGLEFFTTRSDTEVILQAYRKWGHDSVNHFRGMFAFALWDEARQTLFCARDRFGIKPFYYTVVDGVLYLASEIKALLPFVPEVETDLEAFKEYLTFQLCLAGKTLFKEIRELLPGHVLIVRNGDIEVRRYWEVYYTLDFNHTNKYFEEMIRSLLEESVAFHLRSDVPVGAYV
;
A
#
# COMPACT_ATOMS: atom_id res chain seq x y z
N MET A 1 -5.15 -10.83 -5.58
CA MET A 1 -4.63 -9.65 -4.86
C MET A 1 -4.09 -8.67 -5.90
N CYS A 2 -4.35 -7.36 -5.73
CA CYS A 2 -3.84 -6.35 -6.66
C CYS A 2 -2.31 -6.28 -6.69
N GLY A 3 -1.76 -5.69 -7.76
CA GLY A 3 -0.35 -5.33 -7.87
C GLY A 3 -0.23 -3.82 -8.03
N ILE A 4 0.59 -3.16 -7.23
CA ILE A 4 0.93 -1.75 -7.38
C ILE A 4 2.34 -1.61 -7.94
N ALA A 5 2.55 -0.55 -8.70
CA ALA A 5 3.85 -0.11 -9.19
C ALA A 5 3.93 1.42 -9.11
N GLY A 6 5.12 1.94 -8.86
CA GLY A 6 5.35 3.38 -8.89
C GLY A 6 6.80 3.69 -9.22
N ILE A 7 6.99 4.82 -9.86
CA ILE A 7 8.29 5.36 -10.25
C ILE A 7 8.26 6.86 -9.95
N MET A 8 9.29 7.36 -9.29
CA MET A 8 9.44 8.80 -9.00
C MET A 8 10.90 9.21 -9.04
N ASP A 9 11.24 10.19 -9.84
CA ASP A 9 12.51 10.88 -9.74
C ASP A 9 12.51 11.79 -8.50
N LEU A 10 13.55 11.68 -7.67
CA LEU A 10 13.64 12.41 -6.40
C LEU A 10 13.76 13.94 -6.58
N SER A 11 14.25 14.38 -7.72
CA SER A 11 14.31 15.79 -8.12
C SER A 11 13.08 16.23 -8.96
N LEU A 12 12.12 15.32 -9.17
CA LEU A 12 10.94 15.50 -10.04
C LEU A 12 11.30 15.79 -11.51
N GLU A 13 12.50 15.43 -11.91
CA GLU A 13 12.90 15.50 -13.31
C GLU A 13 12.22 14.40 -14.12
N ARG A 14 12.29 14.53 -15.41
CA ARG A 14 11.65 13.58 -16.32
C ARG A 14 12.39 12.24 -16.31
N VAL A 15 11.71 11.17 -15.90
CA VAL A 15 12.18 9.78 -16.00
C VAL A 15 12.08 9.33 -17.46
N PRO A 16 13.19 8.93 -18.09
CA PRO A 16 13.15 8.38 -19.45
C PRO A 16 12.26 7.13 -19.52
N LEU A 17 11.42 7.07 -20.55
CA LEU A 17 10.54 5.92 -20.83
C LEU A 17 9.61 5.53 -19.66
N LEU A 18 9.21 6.47 -18.81
CA LEU A 18 8.35 6.24 -17.62
C LEU A 18 7.16 5.32 -17.93
N ALA A 19 6.37 5.62 -18.95
CA ALA A 19 5.20 4.82 -19.29
C ALA A 19 5.56 3.38 -19.70
N ARG A 20 6.67 3.18 -20.42
CA ARG A 20 7.16 1.84 -20.79
C ARG A 20 7.62 1.07 -19.54
N SER A 21 8.33 1.72 -18.64
CA SER A 21 8.80 1.13 -17.40
C SER A 21 7.65 0.68 -16.51
N LEU A 22 6.60 1.51 -16.37
CA LEU A 22 5.36 1.14 -15.68
C LEU A 22 4.66 -0.06 -16.34
N GLY A 23 4.63 -0.10 -17.68
CA GLY A 23 4.10 -1.25 -18.43
C GLY A 23 4.87 -2.55 -18.15
N VAL A 24 6.20 -2.49 -18.05
CA VAL A 24 7.03 -3.65 -17.66
C VAL A 24 6.68 -4.11 -16.24
N MET A 25 6.62 -3.18 -15.28
CA MET A 25 6.27 -3.51 -13.89
C MET A 25 4.87 -4.13 -13.79
N ASN A 26 3.87 -3.57 -14.49
CA ASN A 26 2.53 -4.13 -14.54
C ASN A 26 2.50 -5.54 -15.14
N SER A 27 3.20 -5.76 -16.26
CA SER A 27 3.26 -7.06 -16.91
C SER A 27 3.85 -8.14 -16.01
N LEU A 28 4.91 -7.83 -15.25
CA LEU A 28 5.52 -8.73 -14.28
C LEU A 28 4.60 -9.07 -13.11
N GLN A 29 3.60 -8.24 -12.82
CA GLN A 29 2.61 -8.45 -11.76
C GLN A 29 1.23 -8.89 -12.27
N GLN A 30 1.08 -9.27 -13.54
CA GLN A 30 -0.21 -9.62 -14.16
C GLN A 30 -0.99 -10.69 -13.39
N HIS A 31 -0.31 -11.70 -12.87
CA HIS A 31 -0.93 -12.79 -12.09
C HIS A 31 -1.59 -12.33 -10.80
N ARG A 32 -1.22 -11.14 -10.27
CA ARG A 32 -1.84 -10.57 -9.06
C ARG A 32 -3.21 -9.96 -9.33
N GLY A 33 -3.40 -9.38 -10.50
CA GLY A 33 -4.62 -8.67 -10.87
C GLY A 33 -5.01 -8.93 -12.30
N PRO A 34 -5.73 -10.05 -12.57
CA PRO A 34 -6.11 -10.43 -13.92
C PRO A 34 -7.25 -9.60 -14.51
N ASP A 35 -8.05 -8.91 -13.64
CA ASP A 35 -9.32 -8.29 -14.06
C ASP A 35 -9.14 -6.91 -14.69
N GLY A 36 -7.98 -6.27 -14.47
CA GLY A 36 -7.74 -4.95 -15.04
C GLY A 36 -6.29 -4.49 -14.93
N GLU A 37 -5.97 -3.53 -15.77
CA GLU A 37 -4.69 -2.83 -15.80
C GLU A 37 -4.93 -1.33 -15.89
N GLY A 38 -4.12 -0.56 -15.17
CA GLY A 38 -4.12 0.89 -15.24
C GLY A 38 -2.72 1.45 -15.11
N ALA A 39 -2.52 2.62 -15.68
CA ALA A 39 -1.29 3.40 -15.55
C ALA A 39 -1.62 4.88 -15.60
N TRP A 40 -0.88 5.65 -14.82
CA TRP A 40 -0.89 7.10 -14.84
C TRP A 40 0.55 7.61 -14.80
N ALA A 41 0.80 8.67 -15.55
CA ALA A 41 2.05 9.42 -15.48
C ALA A 41 1.74 10.91 -15.34
N HIS A 42 2.41 11.56 -14.40
CA HIS A 42 2.33 13.01 -14.24
C HIS A 42 2.80 13.71 -15.51
N PRO A 43 2.22 14.86 -15.92
CA PRO A 43 2.60 15.58 -17.14
C PRO A 43 4.08 15.98 -17.21
N SER A 44 4.73 16.25 -16.07
CA SER A 44 6.18 16.49 -16.03
C SER A 44 7.00 15.27 -16.45
N GLY A 45 6.44 14.06 -16.28
CA GLY A 45 7.14 12.81 -16.46
C GLY A 45 8.01 12.39 -15.28
N GLY A 46 7.99 13.12 -14.16
CA GLY A 46 8.83 12.85 -12.97
C GLY A 46 8.23 11.81 -12.02
N VAL A 47 6.93 11.52 -12.11
CA VAL A 47 6.24 10.52 -11.28
C VAL A 47 5.18 9.78 -12.06
N GLY A 48 4.95 8.52 -11.71
CA GLY A 48 3.86 7.74 -12.31
C GLY A 48 3.56 6.47 -11.51
N PHE A 49 2.33 5.99 -11.68
CA PHE A 49 1.82 4.77 -11.04
C PHE A 49 1.32 3.76 -12.07
N GLY A 50 1.53 2.49 -11.77
CA GLY A 50 0.93 1.35 -12.42
C GLY A 50 0.05 0.56 -11.45
N HIS A 51 -0.93 -0.16 -12.00
CA HIS A 51 -1.84 -0.99 -11.23
C HIS A 51 -2.25 -2.24 -11.99
N ARG A 52 -2.32 -3.37 -11.27
CA ARG A 52 -2.98 -4.61 -11.72
C ARG A 52 -4.11 -4.91 -10.76
N ARG A 53 -5.35 -5.00 -11.27
CA ARG A 53 -6.56 -5.10 -10.45
C ARG A 53 -7.08 -6.52 -10.35
N LEU A 54 -7.34 -6.94 -9.09
CA LEU A 54 -8.29 -7.99 -8.76
C LEU A 54 -9.53 -7.28 -8.17
N SER A 55 -10.66 -7.38 -8.86
CA SER A 55 -11.87 -6.61 -8.52
C SER A 55 -12.66 -7.31 -7.42
N ILE A 56 -12.76 -6.68 -6.23
CA ILE A 56 -13.46 -7.21 -5.05
C ILE A 56 -14.53 -6.23 -4.59
N ILE A 57 -14.21 -4.93 -4.49
CA ILE A 57 -15.13 -3.86 -4.13
C ILE A 57 -15.26 -2.89 -5.30
N ASP A 58 -16.50 -2.45 -5.58
CA ASP A 58 -16.84 -1.54 -6.66
C ASP A 58 -16.31 -2.00 -8.03
N LEU A 59 -16.90 -3.07 -8.55
CA LEU A 59 -16.45 -3.69 -9.80
C LEU A 59 -16.46 -2.74 -10.99
N ALA A 60 -17.37 -1.75 -11.00
CA ALA A 60 -17.59 -0.85 -12.12
C ALA A 60 -16.72 0.42 -12.09
N THR A 61 -16.58 1.07 -10.92
CA THR A 61 -15.94 2.40 -10.83
C THR A 61 -14.66 2.43 -10.00
N GLY A 62 -14.25 1.31 -9.39
CA GLY A 62 -13.02 1.17 -8.61
C GLY A 62 -11.75 1.04 -9.45
N GLN A 63 -11.65 1.70 -10.61
CA GLN A 63 -10.45 1.67 -11.44
C GLN A 63 -9.27 2.38 -10.77
N GLN A 64 -8.05 1.85 -11.00
CA GLN A 64 -6.82 2.41 -10.44
C GLN A 64 -5.72 2.49 -11.51
N PRO A 65 -4.76 3.43 -11.40
CA PRO A 65 -4.66 4.47 -10.36
C PRO A 65 -5.88 5.39 -10.35
N MET A 66 -6.33 5.79 -9.13
CA MET A 66 -7.53 6.61 -8.95
C MET A 66 -7.13 8.06 -8.64
N ARG A 67 -7.91 9.02 -9.17
CA ARG A 67 -7.70 10.45 -8.99
C ARG A 67 -8.84 11.07 -8.17
N ASP A 68 -8.51 12.04 -7.31
CA ASP A 68 -9.49 12.93 -6.69
C ASP A 68 -9.64 14.25 -7.46
N GLN A 69 -10.58 15.08 -6.99
CA GLN A 69 -10.84 16.40 -7.58
C GLN A 69 -9.71 17.42 -7.34
N ALA A 70 -8.86 17.20 -6.33
CA ALA A 70 -7.70 18.03 -6.03
C ALA A 70 -6.47 17.70 -6.90
N GLY A 71 -6.56 16.64 -7.71
CA GLY A 71 -5.48 16.20 -8.58
C GLY A 71 -4.55 15.17 -7.95
N ASN A 72 -4.83 14.71 -6.74
CA ASN A 72 -4.08 13.64 -6.11
C ASN A 72 -4.37 12.30 -6.79
N TRP A 73 -3.38 11.43 -6.81
CA TRP A 73 -3.50 10.10 -7.38
C TRP A 73 -3.10 9.03 -6.38
N VAL A 74 -3.77 7.88 -6.40
CA VAL A 74 -3.43 6.73 -5.57
C VAL A 74 -3.41 5.44 -6.38
N THR A 75 -2.44 4.57 -6.10
CA THR A 75 -2.44 3.16 -6.45
C THR A 75 -2.40 2.33 -5.16
N TYR A 76 -3.28 1.34 -5.05
CA TYR A 76 -3.58 0.68 -3.80
C TYR A 76 -3.84 -0.81 -3.98
N ASN A 77 -3.22 -1.61 -3.13
CA ASN A 77 -3.45 -3.05 -3.00
C ASN A 77 -3.92 -3.34 -1.58
N GLY A 78 -5.18 -3.69 -1.42
CA GLY A 78 -5.72 -3.98 -0.09
C GLY A 78 -7.23 -3.97 -0.01
N GLU A 79 -7.73 -3.89 1.22
CA GLU A 79 -9.11 -3.64 1.59
C GLU A 79 -9.16 -2.81 2.88
N ILE A 80 -9.84 -1.66 2.83
CA ILE A 80 -10.14 -0.83 4.00
C ILE A 80 -11.52 -1.26 4.49
N TYR A 81 -11.57 -2.19 5.43
CA TYR A 81 -12.82 -2.82 5.88
C TYR A 81 -13.83 -1.87 6.49
N ASN A 82 -13.38 -0.80 7.14
CA ASN A 82 -14.26 0.22 7.70
C ASN A 82 -14.54 1.38 6.73
N TYR A 83 -14.48 1.12 5.41
CA TYR A 83 -14.68 2.16 4.40
C TYR A 83 -16.09 2.78 4.46
N LEU A 84 -17.12 2.03 4.84
CA LEU A 84 -18.48 2.54 4.94
C LEU A 84 -18.60 3.58 6.06
N GLU A 85 -18.08 3.26 7.23
CA GLU A 85 -18.06 4.15 8.39
C GLU A 85 -17.23 5.41 8.11
N LEU A 86 -16.08 5.24 7.47
CA LEU A 86 -15.23 6.37 7.07
C LEU A 86 -15.90 7.26 6.03
N ARG A 87 -16.66 6.72 5.10
CA ARG A 87 -17.43 7.52 4.12
C ARG A 87 -18.46 8.40 4.78
N GLU A 88 -19.16 7.88 5.79
CA GLU A 88 -20.12 8.66 6.58
C GLU A 88 -19.40 9.78 7.38
N GLU A 89 -18.27 9.48 8.02
CA GLU A 89 -17.49 10.47 8.77
C GLU A 89 -16.86 11.55 7.88
N LEU A 90 -16.46 11.19 6.67
CA LEU A 90 -15.82 12.10 5.71
C LEU A 90 -16.83 12.94 4.93
N GLY A 91 -18.11 12.56 4.90
CA GLY A 91 -19.19 13.19 4.15
C GLY A 91 -19.41 12.50 2.79
N LEU A 92 -20.59 11.88 2.65
CA LEU A 92 -20.92 11.08 1.45
C LEU A 92 -20.90 11.91 0.16
N GLU A 93 -21.14 13.20 0.24
CA GLU A 93 -21.15 14.14 -0.88
C GLU A 93 -19.78 14.33 -1.55
N PHE A 94 -18.68 13.94 -0.88
CA PHE A 94 -17.33 14.04 -1.43
C PHE A 94 -16.90 12.81 -2.24
N PHE A 95 -17.75 11.78 -2.28
CA PHE A 95 -17.44 10.54 -2.99
C PHE A 95 -18.15 10.45 -4.34
N THR A 96 -17.41 9.98 -5.35
CA THR A 96 -17.90 9.75 -6.71
C THR A 96 -18.04 8.27 -7.03
N THR A 97 -17.35 7.41 -6.29
CA THR A 97 -17.38 5.94 -6.43
C THR A 97 -17.90 5.29 -5.15
N ARG A 98 -18.04 3.98 -5.16
CA ARG A 98 -18.31 3.18 -3.95
C ARG A 98 -17.07 2.47 -3.42
N SER A 99 -15.93 2.69 -4.07
CA SER A 99 -14.67 2.02 -3.77
C SER A 99 -14.08 2.46 -2.43
N ASP A 100 -13.49 1.53 -1.72
CA ASP A 100 -12.63 1.78 -0.57
C ASP A 100 -11.34 2.52 -0.96
N THR A 101 -10.90 2.43 -2.22
CA THR A 101 -9.77 3.21 -2.75
C THR A 101 -9.99 4.70 -2.63
N GLU A 102 -11.21 5.21 -2.93
CA GLU A 102 -11.52 6.64 -2.82
C GLU A 102 -11.46 7.13 -1.37
N VAL A 103 -11.74 6.24 -0.40
CA VAL A 103 -11.62 6.57 1.03
C VAL A 103 -10.19 6.99 1.40
N ILE A 104 -9.17 6.38 0.78
CA ILE A 104 -7.77 6.76 1.03
C ILE A 104 -7.53 8.22 0.62
N LEU A 105 -8.02 8.64 -0.54
CA LEU A 105 -7.89 10.01 -1.04
C LEU A 105 -8.62 11.02 -0.15
N GLN A 106 -9.87 10.74 0.23
CA GLN A 106 -10.66 11.64 1.07
C GLN A 106 -10.13 11.71 2.50
N ALA A 107 -9.67 10.58 3.06
CA ALA A 107 -9.03 10.52 4.36
C ALA A 107 -7.71 11.30 4.39
N TYR A 108 -6.89 11.15 3.34
CA TYR A 108 -5.65 11.93 3.19
C TYR A 108 -5.94 13.44 3.10
N ARG A 109 -6.97 13.84 2.36
CA ARG A 109 -7.41 15.23 2.27
C ARG A 109 -7.78 15.82 3.64
N LYS A 110 -8.45 15.04 4.50
CA LYS A 110 -8.90 15.48 5.83
C LYS A 110 -7.80 15.44 6.88
N TRP A 111 -7.01 14.35 6.91
CA TRP A 111 -6.06 14.04 8.00
C TRP A 111 -4.60 14.00 7.56
N GLY A 112 -4.31 14.16 6.27
CA GLY A 112 -2.93 14.09 5.76
C GLY A 112 -2.31 12.71 6.02
N HIS A 113 -1.07 12.72 6.50
CA HIS A 113 -0.34 11.48 6.79
C HIS A 113 -0.95 10.69 7.96
N ASP A 114 -1.77 11.31 8.82
CA ASP A 114 -2.43 10.63 9.94
C ASP A 114 -3.64 9.80 9.50
N SER A 115 -4.05 9.89 8.25
CA SER A 115 -5.13 9.08 7.66
C SER A 115 -4.98 7.57 7.92
N VAL A 116 -3.75 7.05 7.92
CA VAL A 116 -3.44 5.62 8.18
C VAL A 116 -3.89 5.15 9.56
N ASN A 117 -4.01 6.05 10.54
CA ASN A 117 -4.46 5.72 11.89
C ASN A 117 -5.96 5.41 11.96
N HIS A 118 -6.74 5.91 10.99
CA HIS A 118 -8.19 5.72 10.89
C HIS A 118 -8.58 4.43 10.13
N PHE A 119 -7.65 3.83 9.39
CA PHE A 119 -7.94 2.65 8.58
C PHE A 119 -7.94 1.36 9.43
N ARG A 120 -9.01 0.58 9.31
CA ARG A 120 -9.09 -0.83 9.72
C ARG A 120 -9.06 -1.67 8.44
N GLY A 121 -7.93 -2.32 8.19
CA GLY A 121 -7.77 -3.04 6.93
C GLY A 121 -6.37 -3.60 6.73
N MET A 122 -6.22 -4.24 5.59
CA MET A 122 -4.95 -4.73 5.07
C MET A 122 -4.61 -3.93 3.82
N PHE A 123 -3.49 -3.22 3.80
CA PHE A 123 -3.19 -2.30 2.70
C PHE A 123 -1.72 -2.04 2.46
N ALA A 124 -1.43 -1.79 1.20
CA ALA A 124 -0.22 -1.12 0.74
C ALA A 124 -0.62 -0.13 -0.36
N PHE A 125 -0.25 1.13 -0.24
CA PHE A 125 -0.59 2.14 -1.24
C PHE A 125 0.54 3.13 -1.46
N ALA A 126 0.50 3.78 -2.62
CA ALA A 126 1.29 4.96 -2.94
C ALA A 126 0.33 6.06 -3.42
N LEU A 127 0.42 7.24 -2.80
CA LEU A 127 -0.40 8.41 -3.07
C LEU A 127 0.50 9.58 -3.46
N TRP A 128 0.20 10.23 -4.58
CA TRP A 128 0.81 11.46 -5.00
C TRP A 128 -0.06 12.65 -4.61
N ASP A 129 0.48 13.57 -3.82
CA ASP A 129 -0.12 14.84 -3.47
C ASP A 129 0.36 15.90 -4.47
N GLU A 130 -0.54 16.29 -5.36
CA GLU A 130 -0.26 17.26 -6.42
C GLU A 130 0.10 18.64 -5.88
N ALA A 131 -0.59 19.10 -4.86
CA ALA A 131 -0.39 20.43 -4.31
C ALA A 131 0.93 20.55 -3.53
N ARG A 132 1.33 19.47 -2.83
CA ARG A 132 2.55 19.44 -2.03
C ARG A 132 3.74 18.82 -2.74
N GLN A 133 3.54 18.30 -3.94
CA GLN A 133 4.56 17.56 -4.71
C GLN A 133 5.23 16.48 -3.81
N THR A 134 4.40 15.68 -3.15
CA THR A 134 4.83 14.73 -2.14
C THR A 134 4.28 13.34 -2.48
N LEU A 135 5.15 12.33 -2.45
CA LEU A 135 4.75 10.94 -2.49
C LEU A 135 4.55 10.44 -1.06
N PHE A 136 3.36 9.92 -0.77
CA PHE A 136 3.03 9.31 0.51
C PHE A 136 2.68 7.83 0.30
N CYS A 137 3.51 6.95 0.86
CA CYS A 137 3.27 5.51 0.81
C CYS A 137 3.02 4.98 2.22
N ALA A 138 2.18 3.96 2.33
CA ALA A 138 1.93 3.31 3.60
C ALA A 138 1.73 1.80 3.45
N ARG A 139 2.09 1.07 4.49
CA ARG A 139 1.84 -0.36 4.64
C ARG A 139 1.07 -0.63 5.91
N ASP A 140 0.13 -1.55 5.88
CA ASP A 140 -0.73 -1.88 7.02
C ASP A 140 0.05 -2.32 8.27
N ARG A 141 -0.66 -2.33 9.41
CA ARG A 141 -0.09 -2.56 10.75
C ARG A 141 0.67 -3.87 10.86
N PHE A 142 0.21 -4.93 10.19
CA PHE A 142 0.79 -6.28 10.25
C PHE A 142 1.56 -6.68 8.99
N GLY A 143 1.65 -5.78 7.98
CA GLY A 143 2.35 -6.04 6.73
C GLY A 143 1.70 -7.13 5.89
N ILE A 144 0.37 -7.28 5.97
CA ILE A 144 -0.38 -8.29 5.21
C ILE A 144 -0.22 -8.07 3.71
N LYS A 145 -0.20 -6.79 3.27
CA LYS A 145 0.08 -6.46 1.88
C LYS A 145 1.57 -6.14 1.69
N PRO A 146 2.21 -6.72 0.67
CA PRO A 146 3.62 -6.49 0.40
C PRO A 146 3.86 -5.09 -0.18
N PHE A 147 4.99 -4.49 0.19
CA PHE A 147 5.48 -3.24 -0.36
C PHE A 147 7.01 -3.25 -0.39
N TYR A 148 7.58 -3.24 -1.59
CA TYR A 148 9.02 -3.21 -1.81
C TYR A 148 9.42 -1.94 -2.55
N TYR A 149 10.65 -1.47 -2.31
CA TYR A 149 11.18 -0.29 -2.98
C TYR A 149 12.71 -0.37 -3.15
N THR A 150 13.20 0.39 -4.11
CA THR A 150 14.63 0.61 -4.35
C THR A 150 14.85 2.01 -4.89
N VAL A 151 16.05 2.54 -4.72
CA VAL A 151 16.48 3.82 -5.32
C VAL A 151 17.70 3.56 -6.19
N VAL A 152 17.60 3.90 -7.46
CA VAL A 152 18.67 3.74 -8.44
C VAL A 152 18.83 5.06 -9.19
N ASP A 153 20.03 5.61 -9.19
CA ASP A 153 20.39 6.87 -9.88
C ASP A 153 19.41 8.02 -9.60
N GLY A 154 18.99 8.16 -8.33
CA GLY A 154 18.07 9.22 -7.91
C GLY A 154 16.60 8.96 -8.26
N VAL A 155 16.26 7.78 -8.79
CA VAL A 155 14.90 7.38 -9.08
C VAL A 155 14.43 6.33 -8.08
N LEU A 156 13.31 6.60 -7.41
CA LEU A 156 12.61 5.66 -6.54
C LEU A 156 11.68 4.77 -7.39
N TYR A 157 11.83 3.47 -7.23
CA TYR A 157 10.93 2.44 -7.76
C TYR A 157 10.23 1.74 -6.60
N LEU A 158 8.93 1.50 -6.71
CA LEU A 158 8.16 0.75 -5.71
C LEU A 158 7.22 -0.26 -6.38
N ALA A 159 6.99 -1.40 -5.72
CA ALA A 159 6.12 -2.45 -6.25
C ALA A 159 5.59 -3.38 -5.15
N SER A 160 4.51 -4.11 -5.47
CA SER A 160 4.03 -5.21 -4.62
C SER A 160 4.94 -6.43 -4.67
N GLU A 161 5.78 -6.59 -5.67
CA GLU A 161 6.67 -7.75 -5.81
C GLU A 161 8.08 -7.34 -6.26
N ILE A 162 9.09 -7.96 -5.66
CA ILE A 162 10.50 -7.71 -5.95
C ILE A 162 10.81 -7.87 -7.44
N LYS A 163 10.24 -8.89 -8.10
CA LYS A 163 10.52 -9.15 -9.52
C LYS A 163 10.14 -7.98 -10.45
N ALA A 164 9.22 -7.12 -10.01
CA ALA A 164 8.86 -5.92 -10.76
C ALA A 164 9.91 -4.80 -10.64
N LEU A 165 10.80 -4.89 -9.65
CA LEU A 165 11.91 -3.95 -9.43
C LEU A 165 13.21 -4.40 -10.09
N LEU A 166 13.43 -5.72 -10.24
CA LEU A 166 14.68 -6.27 -10.75
C LEU A 166 15.14 -5.71 -12.11
N PRO A 167 14.25 -5.39 -13.08
CA PRO A 167 14.67 -4.80 -14.36
C PRO A 167 15.35 -3.42 -14.26
N PHE A 168 15.20 -2.75 -13.11
CA PHE A 168 15.72 -1.40 -12.88
C PHE A 168 16.95 -1.38 -11.99
N VAL A 169 17.31 -2.50 -11.36
CA VAL A 169 18.52 -2.64 -10.55
C VAL A 169 19.69 -2.95 -11.48
N PRO A 170 20.78 -2.18 -11.46
CA PRO A 170 21.89 -2.35 -12.38
C PRO A 170 22.56 -3.71 -12.28
N GLU A 171 22.70 -4.22 -11.05
CA GLU A 171 23.29 -5.51 -10.74
C GLU A 171 22.45 -6.24 -9.69
N VAL A 172 22.04 -7.46 -10.00
CA VAL A 172 21.25 -8.29 -9.08
C VAL A 172 22.20 -9.10 -8.20
N GLU A 173 22.45 -8.59 -7.00
CA GLU A 173 23.30 -9.22 -5.99
C GLU A 173 22.50 -9.78 -4.82
N THR A 174 22.97 -10.91 -4.27
CA THR A 174 22.41 -11.45 -3.03
C THR A 174 22.95 -10.68 -1.83
N ASP A 175 22.05 -10.23 -0.94
CA ASP A 175 22.41 -9.74 0.40
C ASP A 175 22.79 -10.95 1.28
N LEU A 176 24.11 -11.15 1.48
CA LEU A 176 24.62 -12.30 2.24
C LEU A 176 24.26 -12.26 3.72
N GLU A 177 24.04 -11.08 4.29
CA GLU A 177 23.58 -10.94 5.66
C GLU A 177 22.11 -11.36 5.78
N ALA A 178 21.25 -10.81 4.92
CA ALA A 178 19.86 -11.22 4.84
C ALA A 178 19.69 -12.70 4.51
N PHE A 179 20.58 -13.27 3.68
CA PHE A 179 20.58 -14.70 3.40
C PHE A 179 20.89 -15.55 4.63
N LYS A 180 21.85 -15.14 5.47
CA LYS A 180 22.14 -15.81 6.76
C LYS A 180 20.95 -15.71 7.72
N GLU A 181 20.30 -14.53 7.80
CA GLU A 181 19.08 -14.34 8.59
C GLU A 181 17.96 -15.28 8.10
N TYR A 182 17.76 -15.34 6.79
CA TYR A 182 16.76 -16.23 6.19
C TYR A 182 17.00 -17.70 6.50
N LEU A 183 18.25 -18.18 6.43
CA LEU A 183 18.59 -19.56 6.81
C LEU A 183 18.33 -19.85 8.30
N THR A 184 18.42 -18.83 9.16
CA THR A 184 18.25 -18.98 10.61
C THR A 184 16.79 -18.83 11.04
N PHE A 185 16.12 -17.79 10.52
CA PHE A 185 14.79 -17.37 10.99
C PHE A 185 13.69 -17.61 9.95
N GLN A 186 14.03 -18.03 8.74
CA GLN A 186 13.15 -18.13 7.57
C GLN A 186 12.52 -16.78 7.16
N LEU A 187 13.13 -15.67 7.56
CA LEU A 187 12.74 -14.30 7.20
C LEU A 187 13.98 -13.39 7.22
N CYS A 188 13.92 -12.29 6.45
CA CYS A 188 14.91 -11.23 6.50
C CYS A 188 14.48 -10.17 7.52
N LEU A 189 15.43 -9.63 8.30
CA LEU A 189 15.15 -8.67 9.37
C LEU A 189 15.28 -7.22 8.89
N ALA A 190 14.69 -6.30 9.63
CA ALA A 190 14.85 -4.84 9.48
C ALA A 190 14.58 -4.31 8.05
N GLY A 191 13.64 -4.90 7.32
CA GLY A 191 13.27 -4.47 5.97
C GLY A 191 14.29 -4.86 4.89
N LYS A 192 15.27 -5.70 5.21
CA LYS A 192 16.15 -6.32 4.21
C LYS A 192 15.37 -7.32 3.37
N THR A 193 15.85 -7.58 2.18
CA THR A 193 15.39 -8.68 1.31
C THR A 193 16.60 -9.52 0.93
N LEU A 194 16.40 -10.64 0.22
CA LEU A 194 17.52 -11.41 -0.32
C LEU A 194 18.30 -10.67 -1.42
N PHE A 195 17.78 -9.52 -1.87
CA PHE A 195 18.40 -8.67 -2.88
C PHE A 195 18.98 -7.42 -2.24
N LYS A 196 20.27 -7.17 -2.40
CA LYS A 196 21.06 -6.14 -1.70
C LYS A 196 20.46 -4.72 -1.81
N GLU A 197 19.98 -4.34 -2.98
CA GLU A 197 19.50 -2.99 -3.27
C GLU A 197 17.98 -2.82 -3.05
N ILE A 198 17.26 -3.90 -2.72
CA ILE A 198 15.81 -3.86 -2.58
C ILE A 198 15.43 -3.94 -1.11
N ARG A 199 14.61 -3.00 -0.67
CA ARG A 199 14.09 -2.91 0.69
C ARG A 199 12.61 -3.22 0.74
N GLU A 200 12.19 -3.76 1.86
CA GLU A 200 10.77 -3.93 2.22
C GLU A 200 10.35 -2.78 3.15
N LEU A 201 9.24 -2.12 2.85
CA LEU A 201 8.63 -1.21 3.81
C LEU A 201 8.05 -2.04 4.96
N LEU A 202 8.52 -1.79 6.18
CA LEU A 202 8.12 -2.56 7.36
C LEU A 202 6.62 -2.42 7.69
N PRO A 203 6.01 -3.43 8.36
CA PRO A 203 4.66 -3.31 8.91
C PRO A 203 4.49 -2.07 9.77
N GLY A 204 3.33 -1.38 9.65
CA GLY A 204 3.06 -0.18 10.44
C GLY A 204 3.95 1.02 10.10
N HIS A 205 4.55 1.07 8.90
CA HIS A 205 5.39 2.17 8.46
C HIS A 205 4.79 2.92 7.26
N VAL A 206 5.19 4.18 7.18
CA VAL A 206 4.98 5.05 6.03
C VAL A 206 6.33 5.42 5.41
N LEU A 207 6.34 5.66 4.10
CA LEU A 207 7.46 6.23 3.35
C LEU A 207 6.95 7.52 2.71
N ILE A 208 7.66 8.61 2.96
CA ILE A 208 7.32 9.95 2.47
C ILE A 208 8.49 10.46 1.65
N VAL A 209 8.22 10.91 0.43
CA VAL A 209 9.22 11.58 -0.41
C VAL A 209 8.80 13.01 -0.63
N ARG A 210 9.65 13.94 -0.24
CA ARG A 210 9.43 15.37 -0.41
C ARG A 210 10.75 16.09 -0.60
N ASN A 211 10.82 16.98 -1.59
CA ASN A 211 12.02 17.77 -1.91
C ASN A 211 13.30 16.90 -2.10
N GLY A 212 13.15 15.69 -2.64
CA GLY A 212 14.26 14.77 -2.85
C GLY A 212 14.61 13.88 -1.64
N ASP A 213 14.11 14.18 -0.47
CA ASP A 213 14.36 13.42 0.75
C ASP A 213 13.35 12.28 0.92
N ILE A 214 13.85 11.12 1.35
CA ILE A 214 13.03 9.95 1.68
C ILE A 214 13.03 9.78 3.20
N GLU A 215 11.85 9.91 3.80
CA GLU A 215 11.61 9.63 5.22
C GLU A 215 10.83 8.33 5.36
N VAL A 216 11.35 7.38 6.15
CA VAL A 216 10.62 6.18 6.57
C VAL A 216 10.30 6.30 8.04
N ARG A 217 9.02 6.27 8.39
CA ARG A 217 8.55 6.50 9.75
C ARG A 217 7.55 5.43 10.17
N ARG A 218 7.70 4.93 11.40
CA ARG A 218 6.71 4.05 12.02
C ARG A 218 5.50 4.87 12.50
N TYR A 219 4.29 4.47 12.10
CA TYR A 219 3.05 5.09 12.56
C TYR A 219 2.32 4.21 13.57
N TRP A 220 2.63 2.91 13.63
CA TRP A 220 2.00 1.97 14.54
C TRP A 220 2.95 0.86 15.00
N GLU A 221 2.77 0.41 16.24
CA GLU A 221 3.42 -0.76 16.79
C GLU A 221 2.51 -1.45 17.80
N VAL A 222 2.78 -2.72 18.11
CA VAL A 222 2.04 -3.46 19.12
C VAL A 222 2.47 -3.01 20.52
N TYR A 223 1.50 -2.58 21.33
CA TYR A 223 1.71 -2.29 22.74
C TYR A 223 0.94 -3.29 23.59
N TYR A 224 1.58 -3.80 24.63
CA TYR A 224 0.96 -4.69 25.60
C TYR A 224 0.66 -3.91 26.88
N THR A 225 -0.63 -3.68 27.15
CA THR A 225 -1.08 -3.09 28.41
C THR A 225 -1.67 -4.20 29.26
N LEU A 226 -1.01 -4.53 30.36
CA LEU A 226 -1.49 -5.56 31.28
C LEU A 226 -2.69 -5.02 32.05
N ASP A 227 -3.78 -5.77 32.03
CA ASP A 227 -5.00 -5.46 32.75
C ASP A 227 -5.27 -6.55 33.81
N PHE A 228 -5.18 -6.17 35.07
CA PHE A 228 -5.43 -7.05 36.22
C PHE A 228 -6.79 -6.80 36.89
N ASN A 229 -7.62 -5.91 36.35
CA ASN A 229 -8.88 -5.50 36.94
C ASN A 229 -10.08 -6.32 36.45
N HIS A 230 -9.90 -7.10 35.38
CA HIS A 230 -10.95 -7.91 34.80
C HIS A 230 -10.71 -9.41 34.96
N THR A 231 -11.80 -10.18 34.87
CA THR A 231 -11.77 -11.65 34.99
C THR A 231 -11.44 -12.31 33.65
N ASN A 232 -11.01 -13.57 33.66
CA ASN A 232 -10.82 -14.37 32.46
C ASN A 232 -12.09 -14.40 31.60
N LYS A 233 -13.28 -14.53 32.24
CA LYS A 233 -14.56 -14.50 31.51
C LYS A 233 -14.78 -13.22 30.73
N TYR A 234 -14.42 -12.07 31.31
CA TYR A 234 -14.48 -10.78 30.60
C TYR A 234 -13.61 -10.79 29.33
N PHE A 235 -12.37 -11.30 29.44
CA PHE A 235 -11.49 -11.36 28.26
C PHE A 235 -11.99 -12.34 27.19
N GLU A 236 -12.54 -13.49 27.60
CA GLU A 236 -13.14 -14.46 26.67
C GLU A 236 -14.33 -13.85 25.90
N GLU A 237 -15.21 -13.14 26.59
CA GLU A 237 -16.37 -12.45 25.99
C GLU A 237 -15.91 -11.32 25.07
N MET A 238 -14.90 -10.53 25.48
CA MET A 238 -14.33 -9.45 24.68
C MET A 238 -13.66 -9.98 23.40
N ILE A 239 -12.84 -11.04 23.51
CA ILE A 239 -12.18 -11.66 22.35
C ILE A 239 -13.23 -12.20 21.39
N ARG A 240 -14.27 -12.87 21.87
CA ARG A 240 -15.37 -13.37 21.03
C ARG A 240 -16.04 -12.24 20.28
N SER A 241 -16.43 -11.17 20.96
CA SER A 241 -17.06 -9.99 20.36
C SER A 241 -16.19 -9.34 19.28
N LEU A 242 -14.90 -9.16 19.57
CA LEU A 242 -13.94 -8.59 18.61
C LEU A 242 -13.72 -9.49 17.39
N LEU A 243 -13.70 -10.81 17.58
CA LEU A 243 -13.58 -11.76 16.46
C LEU A 243 -14.83 -11.73 15.58
N GLU A 244 -16.04 -11.75 16.17
CA GLU A 244 -17.30 -11.67 15.43
C GLU A 244 -17.41 -10.39 14.63
N GLU A 245 -17.07 -9.24 15.23
CA GLU A 245 -16.99 -7.94 14.54
C GLU A 245 -15.97 -7.96 13.40
N SER A 246 -14.77 -8.48 13.68
CA SER A 246 -13.69 -8.55 12.69
C SER A 246 -14.10 -9.41 11.47
N VAL A 247 -14.67 -10.58 11.71
CA VAL A 247 -15.18 -11.46 10.64
C VAL A 247 -16.25 -10.75 9.83
N ALA A 248 -17.21 -10.06 10.48
CA ALA A 248 -18.25 -9.30 9.79
C ALA A 248 -17.66 -8.21 8.86
N PHE A 249 -16.61 -7.53 9.29
CA PHE A 249 -15.91 -6.56 8.45
C PHE A 249 -15.18 -7.22 7.26
N HIS A 250 -14.51 -8.35 7.48
CA HIS A 250 -13.78 -9.06 6.42
C HIS A 250 -14.71 -9.70 5.35
N LEU A 251 -16.00 -9.88 5.66
CA LEU A 251 -16.99 -10.37 4.72
C LEU A 251 -17.58 -9.28 3.81
N ARG A 252 -17.20 -8.01 3.98
CA ARG A 252 -17.61 -6.90 3.10
C ARG A 252 -16.97 -7.06 1.73
N SER A 253 -17.77 -7.41 0.73
CA SER A 253 -17.31 -7.67 -0.63
C SER A 253 -18.49 -7.63 -1.60
N ASP A 254 -18.23 -7.18 -2.84
CA ASP A 254 -19.21 -7.24 -3.94
C ASP A 254 -19.12 -8.57 -4.71
N VAL A 255 -18.20 -9.45 -4.30
CA VAL A 255 -18.04 -10.81 -4.84
C VAL A 255 -18.18 -11.86 -3.73
N PRO A 256 -18.54 -13.13 -4.06
CA PRO A 256 -18.59 -14.19 -3.05
C PRO A 256 -17.25 -14.35 -2.32
N VAL A 257 -17.31 -14.42 -0.98
CA VAL A 257 -16.17 -14.66 -0.11
C VAL A 257 -16.25 -16.08 0.43
N GLY A 258 -15.17 -16.84 0.31
CA GLY A 258 -15.00 -18.15 0.90
C GLY A 258 -13.97 -18.14 2.03
N ALA A 259 -14.27 -18.84 3.13
CA ALA A 259 -13.29 -19.12 4.17
C ALA A 259 -12.76 -20.54 3.99
N TYR A 260 -11.44 -20.69 4.01
CA TYR A 260 -10.78 -21.99 4.08
C TYR A 260 -10.54 -22.31 5.55
N VAL A 261 -11.16 -23.40 6.04
CA VAL A 261 -11.13 -23.86 7.45
C VAL A 261 -10.49 -25.23 7.53
#